data_d16664651e2361a09d846f59949ea9d3
#
_entry.id   d16664651e2361a09d846f59949ea9d3
#
_cell.length_a   1.000
_cell.length_b   1.000
_cell.length_c   1.000
_cell.angle_alpha   90.00
_cell.angle_beta   90.00
_cell.angle_gamma   90.00
#
_symmetry.space_group_name_H-M   'P 1'
#
loop_
_entity.id
_entity.type
_entity.pdbx_description
1 polymer ?
#
loop_
_entity_poly.entity_id
_entity_poly.type
_entity_poly.pdbx_seq_one_letter_code
_entity_poly.pdbx_strand_id
1 'polypeptide(L)'
;KSDLDIYNTEQTVRLTDVDDYKIDGSTDSSTEKVLVYESYVKYDYDQDGIAELRKIVSAGSDGNHILSNMPCDSVPFVTITPIPMPHRFYGRSISELVEDVQLMKSTVMRQLLDNMYLTNNNRVAVMDGMVNMDDLLTTRPGGIVRTKQPPNQVMQPLQAQPISQQAFPLLNYLDSVREARTGVSKEAQGLSPDTLNAKTATGVNALMQQTQMRSELIARVFAETGVKDLFKKIFELMVKYQDKEKIIMMSNQYIPVRPTEWKDRFNISIVVGLGTGSKEQQTIMLNSILERQLQAFQLQGGKEMPMVNLKNMY
;
A
#
# COMPACT_ATOMS: atom_id res chain seq x y z
N LYS A 1 13.33 -4.95 29.33
CA LYS A 1 14.25 -5.86 28.59
C LYS A 1 13.55 -6.66 27.48
N SER A 2 12.24 -6.96 27.59
CA SER A 2 11.49 -7.76 26.61
C SER A 2 11.09 -7.00 25.34
N ASP A 3 10.88 -5.69 25.42
CA ASP A 3 10.34 -4.93 24.28
C ASP A 3 11.43 -4.50 23.28
N LEU A 4 12.67 -4.34 23.72
CA LEU A 4 13.79 -4.04 22.85
C LEU A 4 14.21 -5.25 21.99
N ASP A 5 14.06 -6.46 22.48
CA ASP A 5 14.42 -7.68 21.75
C ASP A 5 13.45 -7.98 20.59
N ILE A 6 12.17 -7.59 20.70
CA ILE A 6 11.18 -7.77 19.63
C ILE A 6 11.49 -6.84 18.44
N TYR A 7 11.90 -5.61 18.73
CA TYR A 7 12.28 -4.66 17.67
C TYR A 7 13.55 -5.11 16.93
N ASN A 8 14.51 -5.65 17.64
CA ASN A 8 15.73 -6.19 17.03
C ASN A 8 15.46 -7.41 16.14
N THR A 9 14.53 -8.27 16.51
CA THR A 9 14.22 -9.49 15.73
C THR A 9 13.53 -9.16 14.41
N GLU A 10 12.53 -8.27 14.39
CA GLU A 10 11.87 -7.84 13.15
C GLU A 10 12.83 -7.05 12.24
N GLN A 11 13.71 -6.24 12.81
CA GLN A 11 14.70 -5.48 12.06
C GLN A 11 15.80 -6.39 11.51
N THR A 12 16.24 -7.38 12.27
CA THR A 12 17.23 -8.36 11.84
C THR A 12 16.66 -9.25 10.72
N VAL A 13 15.40 -9.69 10.82
CA VAL A 13 14.72 -10.48 9.79
C VAL A 13 14.58 -9.66 8.49
N ARG A 14 14.21 -8.38 8.56
CA ARG A 14 14.13 -7.52 7.37
C ARG A 14 15.49 -7.23 6.74
N LEU A 15 16.53 -7.13 7.54
CA LEU A 15 17.91 -6.91 7.06
C LEU A 15 18.53 -8.20 6.48
N THR A 16 18.14 -9.37 6.98
CA THR A 16 18.60 -10.67 6.46
C THR A 16 17.82 -11.15 5.24
N ASP A 17 16.63 -10.63 5.01
CA ASP A 17 15.80 -10.96 3.84
C ASP A 17 16.23 -10.21 2.57
N VAL A 18 17.15 -9.24 2.69
CA VAL A 18 17.80 -8.61 1.56
C VAL A 18 18.98 -9.49 1.15
N ASP A 19 18.77 -10.29 0.11
CA ASP A 19 19.81 -11.19 -0.49
C ASP A 19 21.13 -10.47 -0.88
N ASP A 20 21.13 -9.17 -0.92
CA ASP A 20 22.30 -8.30 -1.13
C ASP A 20 23.33 -8.36 0.01
N TYR A 21 22.99 -8.94 1.16
CA TYR A 21 23.92 -9.14 2.26
C TYR A 21 24.78 -10.41 2.14
N LYS A 22 24.38 -11.35 1.31
CA LYS A 22 25.25 -12.45 0.91
C LYS A 22 26.24 -11.93 -0.13
N ILE A 23 27.24 -11.33 0.39
CA ILE A 23 28.37 -10.81 -0.33
C ILE A 23 29.00 -11.90 -1.17
N ASP A 24 29.19 -11.58 -2.43
CA ASP A 24 30.16 -12.22 -3.29
C ASP A 24 31.37 -12.63 -2.48
N GLY A 25 31.77 -13.89 -2.58
CA GLY A 25 33.00 -14.37 -2.00
C GLY A 25 34.23 -13.73 -2.64
N SER A 26 34.29 -12.40 -2.68
CA SER A 26 35.47 -11.68 -3.09
C SER A 26 36.52 -11.94 -2.02
N THR A 27 37.61 -12.54 -2.43
CA THR A 27 38.78 -12.87 -1.60
C THR A 27 39.56 -11.60 -1.16
N ASP A 28 39.07 -10.44 -1.58
CA ASP A 28 39.71 -9.15 -1.31
C ASP A 28 38.96 -8.42 -0.17
N SER A 29 39.61 -8.33 0.99
CA SER A 29 39.12 -7.65 2.17
C SER A 29 38.87 -6.13 1.97
N SER A 30 39.44 -5.53 0.91
CA SER A 30 39.22 -4.12 0.59
C SER A 30 37.88 -3.82 -0.04
N THR A 31 37.21 -4.86 -0.59
CA THR A 31 35.88 -4.78 -1.23
C THR A 31 34.75 -5.31 -0.33
N GLU A 32 35.07 -5.71 0.90
CA GLU A 32 34.11 -6.21 1.85
C GLU A 32 33.09 -5.13 2.26
N LYS A 33 31.82 -5.43 2.14
CA LYS A 33 30.74 -4.52 2.56
C LYS A 33 30.65 -4.51 4.08
N VAL A 34 30.71 -3.33 4.69
CA VAL A 34 30.58 -3.15 6.13
C VAL A 34 29.23 -2.55 6.45
N LEU A 35 28.56 -3.10 7.48
CA LEU A 35 27.32 -2.54 7.97
C LEU A 35 27.60 -1.24 8.71
N VAL A 36 26.91 -0.17 8.30
CA VAL A 36 27.02 1.16 8.90
C VAL A 36 25.66 1.57 9.44
N TYR A 37 25.64 1.99 10.71
CA TYR A 37 24.45 2.49 11.38
C TYR A 37 24.53 4.00 11.49
N GLU A 38 23.51 4.71 11.04
CA GLU A 38 23.34 6.14 11.26
C GLU A 38 22.20 6.33 12.26
N SER A 39 22.55 6.78 13.46
CA SER A 39 21.62 6.90 14.59
C SER A 39 21.45 8.36 15.00
N TYR A 40 20.18 8.74 15.25
CA TYR A 40 19.85 10.06 15.79
C TYR A 40 19.32 9.88 17.19
N VAL A 41 20.12 10.25 18.19
CA VAL A 41 19.84 9.98 19.60
C VAL A 41 19.90 11.29 20.39
N LYS A 42 18.94 11.46 21.30
CA LYS A 42 19.00 12.50 22.29
C LYS A 42 19.82 11.99 23.47
N TYR A 43 20.96 12.61 23.71
CA TYR A 43 21.89 12.22 24.74
C TYR A 43 22.57 13.47 25.30
N ASP A 44 22.71 13.54 26.62
CA ASP A 44 23.48 14.56 27.31
C ASP A 44 24.96 14.19 27.17
N TYR A 45 25.63 14.88 26.21
CA TYR A 45 27.02 14.57 25.85
C TYR A 45 28.02 15.30 26.72
N ASP A 46 27.73 16.53 27.12
CA ASP A 46 28.59 17.38 27.95
C ASP A 46 28.26 17.33 29.43
N GLN A 47 27.24 16.53 29.83
CA GLN A 47 26.82 16.32 31.22
C GLN A 47 26.30 17.60 31.89
N ASP A 48 25.70 18.50 31.12
CA ASP A 48 25.08 19.72 31.65
C ASP A 48 23.63 19.50 32.14
N GLY A 49 23.08 18.31 31.97
CA GLY A 49 21.71 17.91 32.34
C GLY A 49 20.70 18.16 31.24
N ILE A 50 21.11 18.64 30.05
CA ILE A 50 20.26 18.89 28.88
C ILE A 50 20.63 17.90 27.78
N ALA A 51 19.65 17.09 27.33
CA ALA A 51 19.89 16.11 26.28
C ALA A 51 19.90 16.77 24.88
N GLU A 52 21.02 16.71 24.19
CA GLU A 52 21.22 17.21 22.85
C GLU A 52 20.86 16.14 21.79
N LEU A 53 20.34 16.56 20.64
CA LEU A 53 20.20 15.67 19.50
C LEU A 53 21.53 15.50 18.79
N ARG A 54 22.03 14.27 18.73
CA ARG A 54 23.30 13.95 18.08
C ARG A 54 23.13 12.91 16.99
N LYS A 55 23.83 13.13 15.89
CA LYS A 55 23.97 12.17 14.79
C LYS A 55 25.22 11.34 15.06
N ILE A 56 25.04 10.07 15.29
CA ILE A 56 26.11 9.11 15.56
C ILE A 56 26.15 8.13 14.37
N VAL A 57 27.32 8.02 13.74
CA VAL A 57 27.57 7.03 12.69
C VAL A 57 28.50 5.98 13.29
N SER A 58 28.04 4.74 13.31
CA SER A 58 28.83 3.61 13.82
C SER A 58 28.91 2.50 12.76
N ALA A 59 29.96 1.69 12.83
CA ALA A 59 30.19 0.58 11.90
C ALA A 59 30.46 -0.72 12.65
N GLY A 60 30.29 -1.83 11.93
CA GLY A 60 30.53 -3.18 12.40
C GLY A 60 29.24 -3.93 12.76
N SER A 61 29.32 -5.24 12.97
CA SER A 61 28.17 -6.12 13.26
C SER A 61 27.43 -5.68 14.52
N ASP A 62 28.16 -5.17 15.53
CA ASP A 62 27.59 -4.75 16.81
C ASP A 62 27.46 -3.23 16.94
N GLY A 63 27.81 -2.46 15.88
CA GLY A 63 27.77 -0.99 15.91
C GLY A 63 28.73 -0.33 16.88
N ASN A 64 29.76 -1.05 17.37
CA ASN A 64 30.66 -0.59 18.42
C ASN A 64 31.72 0.40 17.97
N HIS A 65 31.99 0.51 16.65
CA HIS A 65 32.98 1.44 16.13
C HIS A 65 32.32 2.75 15.71
N ILE A 66 32.49 3.79 16.52
CA ILE A 66 31.97 5.12 16.23
C ILE A 66 32.88 5.78 15.21
N LEU A 67 32.29 6.06 14.01
CA LEU A 67 33.00 6.77 12.94
C LEU A 67 32.88 8.29 13.05
N SER A 68 31.70 8.77 13.46
CA SER A 68 31.48 10.20 13.68
C SER A 68 30.40 10.44 14.71
N ASN A 69 30.49 11.55 15.44
CA ASN A 69 29.53 12.02 16.41
C ASN A 69 29.40 13.54 16.27
N MET A 70 28.28 14.00 15.70
CA MET A 70 28.05 15.42 15.42
C MET A 70 26.73 15.89 16.02
N PRO A 71 26.65 17.14 16.51
CA PRO A 71 25.38 17.73 16.91
C PRO A 71 24.48 17.87 15.69
N CYS A 72 23.17 17.66 15.88
CA CYS A 72 22.17 17.74 14.82
C CYS A 72 20.96 18.51 15.33
N ASP A 73 20.40 19.41 14.52
CA ASP A 73 19.26 20.21 14.94
C ASP A 73 17.95 19.42 14.81
N SER A 74 17.86 18.57 13.79
CA SER A 74 16.63 17.79 13.54
C SER A 74 16.95 16.49 12.79
N VAL A 75 16.10 15.49 12.97
CA VAL A 75 16.17 14.22 12.23
C VAL A 75 15.76 14.46 10.77
N PRO A 76 16.61 14.16 9.76
CA PRO A 76 16.35 14.47 8.35
C PRO A 76 15.42 13.47 7.64
N PHE A 77 14.81 12.56 8.37
CA PHE A 77 13.93 11.53 7.82
C PHE A 77 12.47 11.84 8.09
N VAL A 78 11.63 11.51 7.12
CA VAL A 78 10.17 11.59 7.23
C VAL A 78 9.59 10.25 6.80
N THR A 79 8.58 9.77 7.52
CA THR A 79 7.92 8.51 7.22
C THR A 79 6.52 8.75 6.68
N ILE A 80 6.18 8.01 5.63
CA ILE A 80 4.86 8.01 5.04
C ILE A 80 4.28 6.61 5.20
N THR A 81 3.19 6.47 5.96
CA THR A 81 2.54 5.19 6.24
C THR A 81 1.09 5.24 5.81
N PRO A 82 0.61 4.28 4.96
CA PRO A 82 -0.78 4.23 4.54
C PRO A 82 -1.73 3.87 5.68
N ILE A 83 -1.31 2.92 6.53
CA ILE A 83 -2.11 2.42 7.65
C ILE A 83 -1.23 2.44 8.89
N PRO A 84 -1.37 3.48 9.75
CA PRO A 84 -0.58 3.58 10.97
C PRO A 84 -0.95 2.47 11.95
N MET A 85 0.04 1.89 12.59
CA MET A 85 -0.14 0.92 13.67
C MET A 85 0.16 1.57 15.02
N PRO A 86 -0.70 1.40 16.02
CA PRO A 86 -0.41 1.89 17.36
C PRO A 86 0.90 1.31 17.90
N HIS A 87 1.72 2.17 18.52
CA HIS A 87 2.98 1.81 19.16
C HIS A 87 4.06 1.22 18.22
N ARG A 88 3.90 1.36 16.89
CA ARG A 88 4.92 0.96 15.91
C ARG A 88 5.29 2.14 15.01
N PHE A 89 6.58 2.25 14.69
CA PHE A 89 7.08 3.27 13.78
C PHE A 89 6.66 3.00 12.34
N TYR A 90 6.71 1.74 11.92
CA TYR A 90 6.24 1.32 10.61
C TYR A 90 4.78 0.89 10.69
N GLY A 91 3.95 1.42 9.79
CA GLY A 91 2.59 0.96 9.58
C GLY A 91 2.52 -0.26 8.68
N ARG A 92 1.31 -0.66 8.31
CA ARG A 92 1.07 -1.73 7.35
C ARG A 92 0.88 -1.19 5.94
N SER A 93 1.34 -1.95 4.96
CA SER A 93 1.01 -1.73 3.56
C SER A 93 -0.34 -2.35 3.20
N ILE A 94 -0.93 -1.91 2.07
CA ILE A 94 -2.15 -2.55 1.54
C ILE A 94 -1.85 -3.99 1.12
N SER A 95 -0.63 -4.28 0.65
CA SER A 95 -0.19 -5.62 0.27
C SER A 95 -0.20 -6.59 1.45
N GLU A 96 0.28 -6.17 2.62
CA GLU A 96 0.27 -6.99 3.85
C GLU A 96 -1.15 -7.34 4.33
N LEU A 97 -2.16 -6.51 3.98
CA LEU A 97 -3.55 -6.82 4.33
C LEU A 97 -4.13 -7.98 3.54
N VAL A 98 -3.56 -8.29 2.37
CA VAL A 98 -4.10 -9.28 1.45
C VAL A 98 -3.15 -10.44 1.17
N GLU A 99 -1.96 -10.42 1.72
CA GLU A 99 -0.92 -11.43 1.49
C GLU A 99 -1.41 -12.83 1.84
N ASP A 100 -2.01 -13.02 3.03
CA ASP A 100 -2.58 -14.28 3.47
C ASP A 100 -3.69 -14.79 2.54
N VAL A 101 -4.55 -13.89 2.08
CA VAL A 101 -5.62 -14.21 1.11
C VAL A 101 -5.03 -14.65 -0.22
N GLN A 102 -3.98 -13.97 -0.68
CA GLN A 102 -3.30 -14.30 -1.93
C GLN A 102 -2.62 -15.68 -1.87
N LEU A 103 -1.97 -16.00 -0.74
CA LEU A 103 -1.36 -17.31 -0.52
C LEU A 103 -2.42 -18.41 -0.49
N MET A 104 -3.52 -18.21 0.25
CA MET A 104 -4.64 -19.18 0.26
C MET A 104 -5.22 -19.38 -1.13
N LYS A 105 -5.47 -18.30 -1.88
CA LYS A 105 -6.02 -18.38 -3.23
C LYS A 105 -5.09 -19.13 -4.19
N SER A 106 -3.79 -18.88 -4.11
CA SER A 106 -2.78 -19.57 -4.90
C SER A 106 -2.73 -21.07 -4.58
N THR A 107 -2.84 -21.44 -3.30
CA THR A 107 -2.87 -22.82 -2.85
C THR A 107 -4.11 -23.55 -3.35
N VAL A 108 -5.30 -22.95 -3.19
CA VAL A 108 -6.57 -23.52 -3.69
C VAL A 108 -6.54 -23.70 -5.21
N MET A 109 -5.99 -22.72 -5.94
CA MET A 109 -5.86 -22.81 -7.40
C MET A 109 -4.93 -23.97 -7.82
N ARG A 110 -3.79 -24.15 -7.14
CA ARG A 110 -2.88 -25.27 -7.40
C ARG A 110 -3.57 -26.61 -7.13
N GLN A 111 -4.25 -26.74 -5.98
CA GLN A 111 -5.00 -27.94 -5.65
C GLN A 111 -6.11 -28.27 -6.66
N LEU A 112 -6.79 -27.24 -7.16
CA LEU A 112 -7.80 -27.38 -8.19
C LEU A 112 -7.20 -27.91 -9.50
N LEU A 113 -6.06 -27.35 -9.93
CA LEU A 113 -5.34 -27.83 -11.12
C LEU A 113 -4.83 -29.27 -10.94
N ASP A 114 -4.24 -29.58 -9.80
CA ASP A 114 -3.78 -30.94 -9.49
C ASP A 114 -4.94 -31.93 -9.50
N ASN A 115 -6.10 -31.55 -8.91
CA ASN A 115 -7.30 -32.37 -8.94
C ASN A 115 -7.82 -32.58 -10.37
N MET A 116 -7.79 -31.54 -11.22
CA MET A 116 -8.15 -31.66 -12.64
C MET A 116 -7.23 -32.66 -13.38
N TYR A 117 -5.91 -32.60 -13.13
CA TYR A 117 -4.98 -33.56 -13.70
C TYR A 117 -5.26 -34.96 -13.24
N LEU A 118 -5.51 -35.20 -11.94
CA LEU A 118 -5.85 -36.51 -11.38
C LEU A 118 -7.21 -37.02 -11.87
N THR A 119 -8.17 -36.14 -12.11
CA THR A 119 -9.52 -36.52 -12.60
C THR A 119 -9.48 -36.88 -14.09
N ASN A 120 -8.68 -36.14 -14.87
CA ASN A 120 -8.52 -36.42 -16.29
C ASN A 120 -7.64 -37.66 -16.58
N ASN A 121 -6.65 -37.89 -15.71
CA ASN A 121 -5.72 -39.04 -15.81
C ASN A 121 -5.92 -39.93 -14.58
N ASN A 122 -7.03 -40.63 -14.53
CA ASN A 122 -7.35 -41.51 -13.42
C ASN A 122 -6.33 -42.62 -13.31
N ARG A 123 -5.80 -42.85 -12.11
CA ARG A 123 -5.01 -44.01 -11.79
C ARG A 123 -5.89 -45.27 -11.85
N VAL A 124 -5.36 -46.33 -12.38
CA VAL A 124 -6.08 -47.61 -12.45
C VAL A 124 -5.27 -48.65 -11.66
N ALA A 125 -5.91 -49.29 -10.70
CA ALA A 125 -5.35 -50.45 -10.07
C ALA A 125 -5.60 -51.66 -10.98
N VAL A 126 -4.55 -52.42 -11.32
CA VAL A 126 -4.64 -53.56 -12.21
C VAL A 126 -4.06 -54.80 -11.52
N MET A 127 -4.64 -55.97 -11.80
CA MET A 127 -4.13 -57.23 -11.34
C MET A 127 -2.95 -57.65 -12.25
N ASP A 128 -1.81 -57.89 -11.62
CA ASP A 128 -0.56 -58.16 -12.34
C ASP A 128 -0.68 -59.38 -13.27
N GLY A 129 -0.15 -59.25 -14.49
CA GLY A 129 -0.15 -60.31 -15.51
C GLY A 129 -1.51 -60.59 -16.20
N MET A 130 -2.61 -59.94 -15.78
CA MET A 130 -3.95 -60.13 -16.36
C MET A 130 -4.37 -59.04 -17.36
N VAL A 131 -3.64 -57.94 -17.41
CA VAL A 131 -3.88 -56.78 -18.29
C VAL A 131 -2.65 -56.53 -19.13
N ASN A 132 -2.81 -56.15 -20.40
CA ASN A 132 -1.71 -55.73 -21.23
C ASN A 132 -1.31 -54.28 -20.85
N MET A 133 -0.14 -54.13 -20.24
CA MET A 133 0.34 -52.83 -19.75
C MET A 133 0.64 -51.86 -20.88
N ASP A 134 1.11 -52.34 -22.05
CA ASP A 134 1.42 -51.46 -23.20
C ASP A 134 0.14 -50.81 -23.76
N ASP A 135 -0.94 -51.59 -23.82
CA ASP A 135 -2.25 -51.09 -24.25
C ASP A 135 -2.81 -50.04 -23.23
N LEU A 136 -2.61 -50.31 -21.93
CA LEU A 136 -3.08 -49.41 -20.85
C LEU A 136 -2.30 -48.09 -20.79
N LEU A 137 -0.99 -48.13 -21.02
CA LEU A 137 -0.12 -46.95 -21.00
C LEU A 137 -0.28 -46.10 -22.25
N THR A 138 -0.80 -46.67 -23.33
CA THR A 138 -1.03 -45.95 -24.59
C THR A 138 -2.35 -45.18 -24.53
N THR A 139 -2.32 -43.91 -24.11
CA THR A 139 -3.48 -43.02 -24.03
C THR A 139 -3.78 -42.41 -25.39
N ARG A 140 -4.57 -43.09 -26.24
CA ARG A 140 -5.12 -42.50 -27.47
C ARG A 140 -6.65 -42.65 -27.48
N PRO A 141 -7.39 -41.66 -28.03
CA PRO A 141 -8.85 -41.79 -28.19
C PRO A 141 -9.20 -43.07 -28.95
N GLY A 142 -10.14 -43.85 -28.42
CA GLY A 142 -10.58 -45.11 -29.05
C GLY A 142 -9.62 -46.28 -28.90
N GLY A 143 -8.60 -46.20 -28.06
CA GLY A 143 -7.67 -47.31 -27.75
C GLY A 143 -8.41 -48.48 -27.10
N ILE A 144 -7.99 -49.72 -27.44
CA ILE A 144 -8.53 -50.97 -26.90
C ILE A 144 -7.52 -51.54 -25.95
N VAL A 145 -7.93 -51.79 -24.69
CA VAL A 145 -7.09 -52.48 -23.68
C VAL A 145 -7.48 -53.96 -23.62
N ARG A 146 -6.52 -54.83 -23.88
CA ARG A 146 -6.72 -56.27 -23.86
C ARG A 146 -6.56 -56.85 -22.45
N THR A 147 -7.56 -57.58 -21.98
CA THR A 147 -7.60 -58.21 -20.66
C THR A 147 -7.85 -59.71 -20.79
N LYS A 148 -7.25 -60.53 -19.93
CA LYS A 148 -7.44 -62.00 -19.90
C LYS A 148 -8.72 -62.44 -19.18
N GLN A 149 -9.25 -61.57 -18.32
CA GLN A 149 -10.49 -61.76 -17.57
C GLN A 149 -11.41 -60.54 -17.68
N PRO A 150 -12.67 -60.63 -17.25
CA PRO A 150 -13.61 -59.48 -17.32
C PRO A 150 -13.02 -58.24 -16.69
N PRO A 151 -13.05 -57.05 -17.37
CA PRO A 151 -12.40 -55.82 -16.91
C PRO A 151 -12.75 -55.41 -15.48
N ASN A 152 -13.97 -55.65 -15.04
CA ASN A 152 -14.45 -55.31 -13.69
C ASN A 152 -13.76 -56.07 -12.56
N GLN A 153 -13.12 -57.23 -12.87
CA GLN A 153 -12.40 -58.02 -11.87
C GLN A 153 -10.90 -57.74 -11.84
N VAL A 154 -10.33 -57.31 -12.96
CA VAL A 154 -8.88 -57.13 -13.12
C VAL A 154 -8.42 -55.69 -13.16
N MET A 155 -9.37 -54.74 -13.33
CA MET A 155 -9.09 -53.31 -13.40
C MET A 155 -10.08 -52.54 -12.53
N GLN A 156 -9.57 -51.71 -11.63
CA GLN A 156 -10.37 -50.83 -10.81
C GLN A 156 -9.86 -49.39 -10.96
N PRO A 157 -10.66 -48.45 -11.51
CA PRO A 157 -10.25 -47.07 -11.58
C PRO A 157 -10.25 -46.45 -10.16
N LEU A 158 -9.15 -45.84 -9.78
CA LEU A 158 -9.01 -45.06 -8.56
C LEU A 158 -9.52 -43.63 -8.87
N GLN A 159 -10.84 -43.44 -8.74
CA GLN A 159 -11.45 -42.17 -9.09
C GLN A 159 -11.09 -41.11 -8.07
N ALA A 160 -10.46 -40.01 -8.53
CA ALA A 160 -10.37 -38.77 -7.77
C ALA A 160 -11.71 -38.02 -7.87
N GLN A 161 -12.26 -37.64 -6.74
CA GLN A 161 -13.49 -36.83 -6.75
C GLN A 161 -13.19 -35.40 -7.22
N PRO A 162 -13.98 -34.81 -8.14
CA PRO A 162 -13.78 -33.46 -8.59
C PRO A 162 -14.15 -32.46 -7.49
N ILE A 163 -13.20 -31.61 -7.10
CA ILE A 163 -13.40 -30.56 -6.08
C ILE A 163 -13.83 -29.21 -6.68
N SER A 164 -13.96 -29.11 -8.00
CA SER A 164 -14.24 -27.87 -8.72
C SER A 164 -15.51 -27.17 -8.24
N GLN A 165 -16.59 -27.93 -7.96
CA GLN A 165 -17.84 -27.35 -7.47
C GLN A 165 -17.71 -26.62 -6.13
N GLN A 166 -16.79 -27.04 -5.27
CA GLN A 166 -16.54 -26.46 -3.95
C GLN A 166 -15.46 -25.37 -4.00
N ALA A 167 -14.50 -25.50 -4.91
CA ALA A 167 -13.37 -24.59 -5.03
C ALA A 167 -13.77 -23.21 -5.58
N PHE A 168 -14.68 -23.14 -6.56
CA PHE A 168 -15.09 -21.86 -7.15
C PHE A 168 -15.84 -20.94 -6.18
N PRO A 169 -16.81 -21.39 -5.37
CA PRO A 169 -17.40 -20.57 -4.32
C PRO A 169 -16.38 -20.05 -3.31
N LEU A 170 -15.39 -20.89 -2.93
CA LEU A 170 -14.32 -20.50 -2.04
C LEU A 170 -13.43 -19.39 -2.65
N LEU A 171 -13.05 -19.52 -3.92
CA LEU A 171 -12.28 -18.48 -4.62
C LEU A 171 -13.05 -17.16 -4.69
N ASN A 172 -14.36 -17.20 -4.96
CA ASN A 172 -15.21 -16.00 -4.96
C ASN A 172 -15.30 -15.38 -3.55
N TYR A 173 -15.40 -16.21 -2.52
CA TYR A 173 -15.38 -15.73 -1.13
C TYR A 173 -14.07 -15.05 -0.79
N LEU A 174 -12.93 -15.63 -1.16
CA LEU A 174 -11.61 -15.02 -0.97
C LEU A 174 -11.48 -13.68 -1.71
N ASP A 175 -12.07 -13.56 -2.91
CA ASP A 175 -12.12 -12.28 -3.63
C ASP A 175 -12.96 -11.25 -2.86
N SER A 176 -14.08 -11.62 -2.30
CA SER A 176 -14.90 -10.71 -1.48
C SER A 176 -14.17 -10.27 -0.20
N VAL A 177 -13.42 -11.16 0.43
CA VAL A 177 -12.57 -10.84 1.60
C VAL A 177 -11.47 -9.84 1.20
N ARG A 178 -10.82 -10.04 0.05
CA ARG A 178 -9.83 -9.09 -0.49
C ARG A 178 -10.45 -7.71 -0.69
N GLU A 179 -11.61 -7.63 -1.33
CA GLU A 179 -12.33 -6.38 -1.56
C GLU A 179 -12.72 -5.69 -0.24
N ALA A 180 -13.22 -6.45 0.73
CA ALA A 180 -13.56 -5.92 2.04
C ALA A 180 -12.35 -5.36 2.80
N ARG A 181 -11.18 -6.03 2.72
CA ARG A 181 -9.97 -5.59 3.38
C ARG A 181 -9.31 -4.38 2.70
N THR A 182 -9.28 -4.35 1.36
CA THR A 182 -8.67 -3.24 0.61
C THR A 182 -9.61 -2.07 0.41
N GLY A 183 -10.91 -2.31 0.36
CA GLY A 183 -11.94 -1.34 -0.04
C GLY A 183 -11.96 -1.05 -1.54
N VAL A 184 -11.22 -1.81 -2.34
CA VAL A 184 -11.21 -1.70 -3.79
C VAL A 184 -12.09 -2.80 -4.38
N SER A 185 -13.26 -2.45 -4.86
CA SER A 185 -14.21 -3.39 -5.48
C SER A 185 -13.89 -3.61 -6.97
N LYS A 186 -14.41 -4.70 -7.54
CA LYS A 186 -14.29 -5.00 -8.97
C LYS A 186 -14.90 -3.89 -9.84
N GLU A 187 -15.99 -3.31 -9.35
CA GLU A 187 -16.69 -2.21 -10.03
C GLU A 187 -15.81 -0.95 -10.16
N ALA A 188 -15.01 -0.67 -9.13
CA ALA A 188 -14.08 0.46 -9.16
C ALA A 188 -12.94 0.27 -10.17
N GLN A 189 -12.63 -0.97 -10.51
CA GLN A 189 -11.61 -1.32 -11.51
C GLN A 189 -12.18 -1.33 -12.94
N GLY A 190 -13.46 -1.08 -13.13
CA GLY A 190 -14.12 -1.11 -14.44
C GLY A 190 -14.24 -2.51 -15.07
N LEU A 191 -14.04 -3.57 -14.30
CA LEU A 191 -13.93 -4.94 -14.80
C LEU A 191 -15.23 -5.73 -14.78
N SER A 192 -16.36 -5.15 -14.39
CA SER A 192 -17.62 -5.89 -14.23
C SER A 192 -18.74 -5.36 -15.12
N PRO A 193 -18.94 -5.95 -16.32
CA PRO A 193 -20.03 -5.57 -17.22
C PRO A 193 -21.42 -5.82 -16.63
N ASP A 194 -21.57 -6.84 -15.76
CA ASP A 194 -22.84 -7.23 -15.15
C ASP A 194 -23.38 -6.18 -14.17
N THR A 195 -22.52 -5.41 -13.55
CA THR A 195 -22.90 -4.33 -12.64
C THR A 195 -23.49 -3.12 -13.37
N LEU A 196 -23.07 -2.89 -14.59
CA LEU A 196 -23.56 -1.79 -15.42
C LEU A 196 -24.99 -2.06 -15.95
N ASN A 197 -25.34 -3.32 -16.17
CA ASN A 197 -26.65 -3.70 -16.71
C ASN A 197 -27.76 -3.75 -15.65
N ALA A 198 -27.42 -3.92 -14.37
CA ALA A 198 -28.40 -4.16 -13.29
C ALA A 198 -28.62 -2.96 -12.34
N LYS A 199 -27.81 -1.90 -12.43
CA LYS A 199 -27.86 -0.77 -11.47
C LYS A 199 -28.15 0.56 -12.18
N THR A 200 -28.94 1.40 -11.51
CA THR A 200 -29.15 2.79 -11.96
C THR A 200 -27.86 3.58 -11.86
N ALA A 201 -27.69 4.58 -12.74
CA ALA A 201 -26.52 5.47 -12.74
C ALA A 201 -26.22 6.07 -11.35
N THR A 202 -27.26 6.36 -10.57
CA THR A 202 -27.14 6.84 -9.18
C THR A 202 -26.52 5.79 -8.25
N GLY A 203 -26.89 4.51 -8.41
CA GLY A 203 -26.33 3.41 -7.62
C GLY A 203 -24.86 3.15 -7.92
N VAL A 204 -24.47 3.22 -9.19
CA VAL A 204 -23.05 3.09 -9.62
C VAL A 204 -22.21 4.25 -9.06
N ASN A 205 -22.72 5.49 -9.14
CA ASN A 205 -22.05 6.65 -8.58
C ASN A 205 -21.88 6.54 -7.05
N ALA A 206 -22.88 6.05 -6.32
CA ALA A 206 -22.78 5.84 -4.88
C ALA A 206 -21.70 4.81 -4.50
N LEU A 207 -21.58 3.71 -5.25
CA LEU A 207 -20.54 2.70 -5.04
C LEU A 207 -19.14 3.25 -5.35
N MET A 208 -18.99 4.02 -6.42
CA MET A 208 -17.73 4.69 -6.74
C MET A 208 -17.31 5.66 -5.64
N GLN A 209 -18.26 6.42 -5.08
CA GLN A 209 -18.00 7.33 -3.97
C GLN A 209 -17.53 6.58 -2.71
N GLN A 210 -18.13 5.44 -2.37
CA GLN A 210 -17.69 4.64 -1.22
C GLN A 210 -16.26 4.14 -1.37
N THR A 211 -15.87 3.70 -2.57
CA THR A 211 -14.52 3.25 -2.85
C THR A 211 -13.52 4.43 -2.78
N GLN A 212 -13.92 5.59 -3.29
CA GLN A 212 -13.10 6.80 -3.24
C GLN A 212 -12.86 7.28 -1.80
N MET A 213 -13.84 7.18 -0.90
CA MET A 213 -13.71 7.60 0.51
C MET A 213 -12.54 6.89 1.22
N ARG A 214 -12.33 5.61 0.95
CA ARG A 214 -11.22 4.87 1.60
C ARG A 214 -9.87 5.27 1.05
N SER A 215 -9.77 5.47 -0.26
CA SER A 215 -8.56 6.01 -0.90
C SER A 215 -8.26 7.43 -0.41
N GLU A 216 -9.30 8.24 -0.24
CA GLU A 216 -9.20 9.59 0.32
C GLU A 216 -8.68 9.57 1.77
N LEU A 217 -9.15 8.64 2.60
CA LEU A 217 -8.66 8.49 3.97
C LEU A 217 -7.16 8.18 3.99
N ILE A 218 -6.70 7.23 3.16
CA ILE A 218 -5.27 6.89 3.05
C ILE A 218 -4.46 8.11 2.59
N ALA A 219 -4.96 8.84 1.59
CA ALA A 219 -4.28 10.03 1.11
C ALA A 219 -4.25 11.17 2.14
N ARG A 220 -5.29 11.31 2.97
CA ARG A 220 -5.27 12.23 4.13
C ARG A 220 -4.25 11.81 5.18
N VAL A 221 -4.15 10.52 5.47
CA VAL A 221 -3.13 10.00 6.39
C VAL A 221 -1.73 10.30 5.85
N PHE A 222 -1.48 10.12 4.56
CA PHE A 222 -0.21 10.51 3.94
C PHE A 222 0.07 12.01 4.07
N ALA A 223 -0.93 12.84 3.80
CA ALA A 223 -0.77 14.29 3.85
C ALA A 223 -0.47 14.79 5.26
N GLU A 224 -1.22 14.32 6.26
CA GLU A 224 -1.08 14.79 7.63
C GLU A 224 0.17 14.26 8.34
N THR A 225 0.57 13.01 8.07
CA THR A 225 1.73 12.38 8.73
C THR A 225 3.03 12.65 8.00
N GLY A 226 3.08 12.36 6.70
CA GLY A 226 4.33 12.39 5.95
C GLY A 226 4.57 13.69 5.19
N VAL A 227 3.59 14.12 4.39
CA VAL A 227 3.77 15.29 3.52
C VAL A 227 3.94 16.58 4.35
N LYS A 228 3.16 16.72 5.41
CA LYS A 228 3.27 17.86 6.33
C LYS A 228 4.64 17.94 6.99
N ASP A 229 5.15 16.82 7.47
CA ASP A 229 6.47 16.77 8.09
C ASP A 229 7.59 16.98 7.07
N LEU A 230 7.43 16.49 5.84
CA LEU A 230 8.35 16.75 4.74
C LEU A 230 8.46 18.26 4.45
N PHE A 231 7.31 18.94 4.30
CA PHE A 231 7.32 20.37 4.05
C PHE A 231 7.87 21.18 5.23
N LYS A 232 7.63 20.76 6.48
CA LYS A 232 8.29 21.37 7.65
C LYS A 232 9.82 21.24 7.55
N LYS A 233 10.33 20.05 7.22
CA LYS A 233 11.76 19.82 7.04
C LYS A 233 12.36 20.67 5.92
N ILE A 234 11.69 20.73 4.78
CA ILE A 234 12.11 21.59 3.66
C ILE A 234 12.15 23.05 4.12
N PHE A 235 11.14 23.49 4.84
CA PHE A 235 11.08 24.85 5.37
C PHE A 235 12.22 25.15 6.35
N GLU A 236 12.51 24.24 7.30
CA GLU A 236 13.64 24.35 8.23
C GLU A 236 14.98 24.50 7.46
N LEU A 237 15.18 23.68 6.42
CA LEU A 237 16.36 23.74 5.57
C LEU A 237 16.44 25.05 4.77
N MET A 238 15.31 25.54 4.26
CA MET A 238 15.28 26.84 3.55
C MET A 238 15.64 27.98 4.47
N VAL A 239 15.10 28.02 5.68
CA VAL A 239 15.40 29.05 6.69
C VAL A 239 16.88 29.01 7.09
N LYS A 240 17.48 27.81 7.18
CA LYS A 240 18.86 27.65 7.62
C LYS A 240 19.90 27.93 6.54
N TYR A 241 19.63 27.57 5.28
CA TYR A 241 20.67 27.55 4.22
C TYR A 241 20.39 28.53 3.06
N GLN A 242 19.22 29.14 2.97
CA GLN A 242 18.92 30.04 1.87
C GLN A 242 19.17 31.50 2.25
N ASP A 243 20.36 32.01 1.90
CA ASP A 243 20.77 33.39 2.19
C ASP A 243 20.28 34.40 1.13
N LYS A 244 19.99 33.93 -0.10
CA LYS A 244 19.61 34.81 -1.22
C LYS A 244 18.12 35.08 -1.24
N GLU A 245 17.78 36.37 -1.44
CA GLU A 245 16.40 36.76 -1.74
C GLU A 245 15.90 36.06 -3.01
N LYS A 246 14.67 35.55 -2.93
CA LYS A 246 13.93 35.09 -4.11
C LYS A 246 12.73 36.01 -4.31
N ILE A 247 12.52 36.39 -5.56
CA ILE A 247 11.33 37.14 -5.95
C ILE A 247 10.27 36.13 -6.31
N ILE A 248 9.15 36.14 -5.56
CA ILE A 248 7.99 35.27 -5.78
C ILE A 248 6.83 36.13 -6.28
N MET A 249 6.14 35.65 -7.29
CA MET A 249 4.89 36.28 -7.76
C MET A 249 3.73 35.77 -6.90
N MET A 250 3.10 36.64 -6.13
CA MET A 250 1.99 36.34 -5.26
C MET A 250 0.88 37.38 -5.47
N SER A 251 -0.31 36.93 -5.78
CA SER A 251 -1.45 37.81 -6.10
C SER A 251 -1.14 38.87 -7.17
N ASN A 252 -0.45 38.47 -8.24
CA ASN A 252 -0.02 39.31 -9.35
C ASN A 252 0.99 40.43 -8.99
N GLN A 253 1.65 40.33 -7.84
CA GLN A 253 2.71 41.25 -7.38
C GLN A 253 4.00 40.45 -7.14
N TYR A 254 5.12 41.06 -7.52
CA TYR A 254 6.46 40.49 -7.24
C TYR A 254 6.90 40.91 -5.84
N ILE A 255 6.99 39.93 -4.94
CA ILE A 255 7.37 40.13 -3.54
C ILE A 255 8.74 39.51 -3.31
N PRO A 256 9.74 40.27 -2.86
CA PRO A 256 11.01 39.70 -2.43
C PRO A 256 10.80 38.94 -1.12
N VAL A 257 11.26 37.72 -1.08
CA VAL A 257 11.11 36.82 0.07
C VAL A 257 12.47 36.44 0.60
N ARG A 258 12.68 36.71 1.90
CA ARG A 258 13.87 36.30 2.67
C ARG A 258 13.51 35.19 3.66
N PRO A 259 13.84 33.93 3.41
CA PRO A 259 13.48 32.83 4.32
C PRO A 259 14.06 32.99 5.73
N THR A 260 15.19 33.64 5.88
CA THR A 260 15.83 33.89 7.19
C THR A 260 14.99 34.74 8.15
N GLU A 261 14.05 35.52 7.63
CA GLU A 261 13.12 36.34 8.44
C GLU A 261 11.92 35.53 8.95
N TRP A 262 11.77 34.29 8.51
CA TRP A 262 10.64 33.41 8.88
C TRP A 262 10.87 32.59 10.15
N LYS A 263 11.95 32.85 10.89
CA LYS A 263 12.20 32.21 12.17
C LYS A 263 10.94 32.33 13.04
N ASP A 264 10.45 31.24 13.56
CA ASP A 264 9.32 31.13 14.50
C ASP A 264 7.89 31.18 13.93
N ARG A 265 7.69 31.08 12.62
CA ARG A 265 6.34 31.04 12.01
C ARG A 265 6.08 29.74 11.30
N PHE A 266 5.78 28.67 12.07
CA PHE A 266 5.60 27.31 11.53
C PHE A 266 4.14 26.85 11.52
N ASN A 267 3.26 27.55 10.84
CA ASN A 267 1.91 27.01 10.62
C ASN A 267 1.76 26.57 9.16
N ILE A 268 2.07 25.32 8.89
CA ILE A 268 1.87 24.71 7.57
C ILE A 268 0.55 23.95 7.60
N SER A 269 -0.43 24.43 6.85
CA SER A 269 -1.66 23.70 6.58
C SER A 269 -1.56 23.07 5.19
N ILE A 270 -1.81 21.77 5.11
CA ILE A 270 -1.86 21.05 3.83
C ILE A 270 -3.32 20.84 3.49
N VAL A 271 -3.74 21.40 2.38
CA VAL A 271 -5.06 21.12 1.81
C VAL A 271 -4.89 19.94 0.86
N VAL A 272 -5.37 18.78 1.26
CA VAL A 272 -5.45 17.62 0.37
C VAL A 272 -6.60 17.88 -0.58
N GLY A 273 -6.29 18.38 -1.75
CA GLY A 273 -7.25 18.62 -2.83
C GLY A 273 -7.68 17.33 -3.54
N LEU A 274 -7.97 16.28 -2.78
CA LEU A 274 -8.72 15.14 -3.28
C LEU A 274 -10.13 15.65 -3.45
N GLY A 275 -10.47 15.98 -4.70
CA GLY A 275 -11.72 16.61 -5.05
C GLY A 275 -12.90 15.99 -4.31
N THR A 276 -13.50 16.77 -3.45
CA THR A 276 -14.77 16.43 -2.84
C THR A 276 -15.82 16.40 -3.95
N GLY A 277 -16.03 15.23 -4.52
CA GLY A 277 -16.97 15.02 -5.60
C GLY A 277 -16.41 15.26 -7.02
N SER A 278 -17.11 14.72 -8.01
CA SER A 278 -16.82 15.00 -9.41
C SER A 278 -16.93 16.52 -9.65
N LYS A 279 -16.19 17.03 -10.64
CA LYS A 279 -16.29 18.46 -11.04
C LYS A 279 -17.74 18.90 -11.24
N GLU A 280 -18.60 17.97 -11.66
CA GLU A 280 -20.04 18.18 -11.81
C GLU A 280 -20.74 18.46 -10.47
N GLN A 281 -20.41 17.70 -9.41
CA GLN A 281 -20.98 17.94 -8.07
C GLN A 281 -20.51 19.27 -7.48
N GLN A 282 -19.22 19.62 -7.69
CA GLN A 282 -18.71 20.94 -7.29
C GLN A 282 -19.43 22.06 -8.02
N THR A 283 -19.66 21.91 -9.32
CA THR A 283 -20.40 22.89 -10.13
C THR A 283 -21.84 23.02 -9.66
N ILE A 284 -22.53 21.92 -9.36
CA ILE A 284 -23.89 21.93 -8.82
C ILE A 284 -23.91 22.62 -7.45
N MET A 285 -22.93 22.32 -6.57
CA MET A 285 -22.86 22.93 -5.26
C MET A 285 -22.55 24.44 -5.34
N LEU A 286 -21.63 24.84 -6.20
CA LEU A 286 -21.32 26.24 -6.45
C LEU A 286 -22.52 26.99 -7.03
N ASN A 287 -23.24 26.40 -7.99
CA ASN A 287 -24.47 27.00 -8.53
C ASN A 287 -25.54 27.16 -7.46
N SER A 288 -25.73 26.18 -6.57
CA SER A 288 -26.68 26.28 -5.47
C SER A 288 -26.32 27.38 -4.46
N ILE A 289 -25.02 27.58 -4.22
CA ILE A 289 -24.53 28.67 -3.36
C ILE A 289 -24.78 30.01 -4.05
N LEU A 290 -24.49 30.12 -5.32
CA LEU A 290 -24.70 31.32 -6.13
C LEU A 290 -26.16 31.72 -6.19
N GLU A 291 -27.08 30.78 -6.40
CA GLU A 291 -28.52 31.02 -6.36
C GLU A 291 -28.99 31.54 -4.99
N ARG A 292 -28.50 30.94 -3.89
CA ARG A 292 -28.82 31.38 -2.54
C ARG A 292 -28.28 32.80 -2.26
N GLN A 293 -27.07 33.11 -2.76
CA GLN A 293 -26.49 34.43 -2.63
C GLN A 293 -27.31 35.47 -3.43
N LEU A 294 -27.74 35.12 -4.65
CA LEU A 294 -28.63 35.99 -5.46
C LEU A 294 -29.99 36.24 -4.77
N GLN A 295 -30.60 35.20 -4.20
CA GLN A 295 -31.84 35.34 -3.44
C GLN A 295 -31.65 36.24 -2.22
N ALA A 296 -30.57 36.06 -1.44
CA ALA A 296 -30.24 36.88 -0.30
C ALA A 296 -30.03 38.35 -0.73
N PHE A 297 -29.34 38.59 -1.84
CA PHE A 297 -29.13 39.95 -2.40
C PHE A 297 -30.45 40.63 -2.82
N GLN A 298 -31.35 39.87 -3.46
CA GLN A 298 -32.68 40.39 -3.83
C GLN A 298 -33.55 40.74 -2.60
N LEU A 299 -33.54 39.87 -1.56
CA LEU A 299 -34.27 40.10 -0.32
C LEU A 299 -33.75 41.33 0.46
N GLN A 300 -32.48 41.67 0.28
CA GLN A 300 -31.82 42.81 0.94
C GLN A 300 -31.96 44.13 0.16
N GLY A 301 -32.75 44.14 -0.90
CA GLY A 301 -32.99 45.35 -1.71
C GLY A 301 -31.78 45.82 -2.51
N GLY A 302 -30.88 44.91 -2.88
CA GLY A 302 -29.71 45.19 -3.73
C GLY A 302 -28.55 45.90 -3.03
N LYS A 303 -28.52 45.94 -1.70
CA LYS A 303 -27.41 46.52 -0.93
C LYS A 303 -26.37 45.45 -0.60
N GLU A 304 -25.10 45.77 -0.83
CA GLU A 304 -23.99 44.89 -0.41
C GLU A 304 -23.94 44.76 1.11
N MET A 305 -23.95 43.53 1.58
CA MET A 305 -23.69 43.21 2.98
C MET A 305 -22.41 42.39 3.12
N PRO A 306 -21.80 42.33 4.33
CA PRO A 306 -20.54 41.56 4.54
C PRO A 306 -20.59 40.09 4.15
N MET A 307 -21.79 39.49 4.08
CA MET A 307 -21.99 38.09 3.70
C MET A 307 -22.08 37.85 2.18
N VAL A 308 -22.30 38.88 1.38
CA VAL A 308 -22.46 38.78 -0.08
C VAL A 308 -21.43 39.69 -0.74
N ASN A 309 -20.36 39.10 -1.24
CA ASN A 309 -19.32 39.85 -1.94
C ASN A 309 -19.49 39.66 -3.44
N LEU A 310 -19.93 40.68 -4.15
CA LEU A 310 -20.15 40.66 -5.59
C LEU A 310 -18.91 40.39 -6.40
N LYS A 311 -17.71 40.71 -5.89
CA LYS A 311 -16.43 40.39 -6.56
C LYS A 311 -16.12 38.90 -6.67
N ASN A 312 -16.74 38.06 -5.85
CA ASN A 312 -16.54 36.61 -5.85
C ASN A 312 -17.63 35.88 -6.65
N MET A 313 -18.55 36.61 -7.30
CA MET A 313 -19.64 36.04 -8.09
C MET A 313 -19.31 35.90 -9.59
N TYR A 314 -18.18 36.47 -10.06
CA TYR A 314 -17.74 36.43 -11.44
C TYR A 314 -16.38 35.76 -11.60
#